data_a1cdd0ce2b5f1291f106162a136fe403
#
_entry.id   a1cdd0ce2b5f1291f106162a136fe403
#
_cell.length_a   1.000
_cell.length_b   1.000
_cell.length_c   1.000
_cell.angle_alpha   90.00
_cell.angle_beta   90.00
_cell.angle_gamma   90.00
#
_symmetry.space_group_name_H-M   'P 1'
#
loop_
_entity.id
_entity.type
_entity.pdbx_description
1 polymer ?
#
loop_
_entity_poly.entity_id
_entity_poly.type
_entity_poly.pdbx_seq_one_letter_code
_entity_poly.pdbx_strand_id
1 'polypeptide(L)'
;MGIIRQHIRLSNAARPELEELDANALVDSGAIDLCIPQHVANQLRLKIDRQMEITLADGRTQLVDYVGPVRVEVFGRTAFTGAMVLGNTVLLGAIPMQAMDVLVDLRRERLIPNPENPNIPGALVMGVRR
;
A
#
# COMPACT_ATOMS: atom_id res chain seq x y z
N MET A 1 8.39 -8.91 17.46
CA MET A 1 7.18 -8.90 16.63
C MET A 1 7.39 -9.78 15.42
N GLY A 2 6.42 -10.62 15.11
CA GLY A 2 6.50 -11.48 13.94
C GLY A 2 6.28 -10.73 12.63
N ILE A 3 6.60 -11.40 11.54
CA ILE A 3 6.36 -10.90 10.20
C ILE A 3 4.90 -11.16 9.84
N ILE A 4 4.20 -10.11 9.42
CA ILE A 4 2.80 -10.21 8.99
C ILE A 4 2.77 -10.10 7.47
N ARG A 5 2.20 -11.09 6.82
CA ARG A 5 1.98 -11.09 5.38
C ARG A 5 0.48 -11.08 5.09
N GLN A 6 0.12 -10.43 4.02
CA GLN A 6 -1.27 -10.33 3.60
C GLN A 6 -1.36 -10.44 2.10
N HIS A 7 -2.22 -11.31 1.65
CA HIS A 7 -2.54 -11.40 0.23
C HIS A 7 -3.36 -10.16 -0.15
N ILE A 8 -2.89 -9.43 -1.14
CA ILE A 8 -3.55 -8.22 -1.65
C ILE A 8 -3.62 -8.30 -3.17
N ARG A 9 -4.47 -7.46 -3.74
CA ARG A 9 -4.60 -7.35 -5.18
C ARG A 9 -4.21 -5.94 -5.60
N LEU A 10 -3.38 -5.85 -6.63
CA LEU A 10 -2.89 -4.59 -7.19
C LEU A 10 -3.35 -4.46 -8.63
N SER A 11 -3.74 -3.26 -9.02
CA SER A 11 -4.07 -2.97 -10.41
C SER A 11 -3.70 -1.55 -10.76
N ASN A 12 -3.66 -1.26 -12.08
CA ASN A 12 -3.45 0.09 -12.58
C ASN A 12 -4.80 0.80 -12.62
N ALA A 13 -4.99 1.79 -11.74
CA ALA A 13 -6.26 2.48 -11.61
C ALA A 13 -6.64 3.30 -12.85
N ALA A 14 -5.65 3.71 -13.65
CA ALA A 14 -5.88 4.45 -14.90
C ALA A 14 -6.15 3.53 -16.09
N ARG A 15 -5.87 2.24 -15.97
CA ARG A 15 -5.98 1.26 -17.05
C ARG A 15 -6.66 -0.01 -16.56
N PRO A 16 -7.98 0.05 -16.30
CA PRO A 16 -8.70 -1.08 -15.73
C PRO A 16 -8.79 -2.30 -16.65
N GLU A 17 -8.48 -2.12 -17.94
CA GLU A 17 -8.42 -3.24 -18.88
C GLU A 17 -7.20 -4.14 -18.68
N LEU A 18 -6.17 -3.65 -17.98
CA LEU A 18 -5.00 -4.46 -17.67
C LEU A 18 -5.30 -5.45 -16.56
N GLU A 19 -4.64 -6.60 -16.63
CA GLU A 19 -4.83 -7.66 -15.67
C GLU A 19 -4.36 -7.23 -14.27
N GLU A 20 -5.13 -7.60 -13.25
CA GLU A 20 -4.76 -7.41 -11.86
C GLU A 20 -3.63 -8.35 -11.46
N LEU A 21 -2.86 -7.96 -10.47
CA LEU A 21 -1.77 -8.74 -9.93
C LEU A 21 -2.06 -9.12 -8.49
N ASP A 22 -1.96 -10.41 -8.17
CA ASP A 22 -1.99 -10.86 -6.77
C ASP A 22 -0.59 -10.74 -6.17
N ALA A 23 -0.51 -10.24 -4.95
CA ALA A 23 0.75 -10.10 -4.25
C ALA A 23 0.62 -10.56 -2.81
N ASN A 24 1.63 -11.25 -2.33
CA ASN A 24 1.75 -11.59 -0.91
C ASN A 24 2.59 -10.49 -0.26
N ALA A 25 1.92 -9.45 0.22
CA ALA A 25 2.57 -8.27 0.72
C ALA A 25 3.05 -8.44 2.15
N LEU A 26 4.19 -7.82 2.46
CA LEU A 26 4.64 -7.66 3.82
C LEU A 26 3.93 -6.44 4.42
N VAL A 27 3.25 -6.63 5.54
CA VAL A 27 2.56 -5.54 6.25
C VAL A 27 3.57 -4.81 7.10
N ASP A 28 3.79 -3.52 6.82
CA ASP A 28 4.81 -2.73 7.52
C ASP A 28 4.28 -1.33 7.83
N SER A 29 3.80 -1.15 9.05
CA SER A 29 3.31 0.15 9.52
C SER A 29 4.42 1.18 9.69
N GLY A 30 5.68 0.77 9.69
CA GLY A 30 6.82 1.68 9.69
C GLY A 30 7.12 2.28 8.32
N ALA A 31 6.61 1.69 7.25
CA ALA A 31 6.67 2.26 5.92
C ALA A 31 5.47 3.19 5.72
N ILE A 32 5.69 4.35 5.10
CA ILE A 32 4.60 5.31 4.86
C ILE A 32 3.74 4.84 3.70
N ASP A 33 4.36 4.53 2.57
CA ASP A 33 3.67 4.25 1.31
C ASP A 33 3.62 2.77 0.98
N LEU A 34 2.92 2.46 -0.10
CA LEU A 34 3.06 1.20 -0.80
C LEU A 34 4.44 1.18 -1.46
N CYS A 35 5.18 0.09 -1.29
CA CYS A 35 6.44 -0.12 -1.99
C CYS A 35 6.31 -1.36 -2.87
N ILE A 36 6.77 -1.27 -4.12
CA ILE A 36 6.67 -2.36 -5.07
C ILE A 36 8.01 -2.57 -5.79
N PRO A 37 8.34 -3.83 -6.13
CA PRO A 37 9.49 -4.10 -6.98
C PRO A 37 9.33 -3.53 -8.39
N GLN A 38 10.44 -3.31 -9.07
CA GLN A 38 10.42 -2.79 -10.44
C GLN A 38 9.59 -3.68 -11.39
N HIS A 39 9.69 -5.00 -11.25
CA HIS A 39 8.95 -5.90 -12.14
C HIS A 39 7.43 -5.78 -11.96
N VAL A 40 6.97 -5.44 -10.76
CA VAL A 40 5.54 -5.18 -10.49
C VAL A 40 5.11 -3.88 -11.18
N ALA A 41 5.90 -2.81 -11.04
CA ALA A 41 5.61 -1.55 -11.72
C ALA A 41 5.55 -1.73 -13.23
N ASN A 42 6.46 -2.53 -13.80
CA ASN A 42 6.48 -2.83 -15.22
C ASN A 42 5.26 -3.63 -15.67
N GLN A 43 4.92 -4.66 -14.91
CA GLN A 43 3.78 -5.53 -15.23
C GLN A 43 2.46 -4.77 -15.22
N LEU A 44 2.29 -3.86 -14.27
CA LEU A 44 1.11 -3.02 -14.17
C LEU A 44 1.17 -1.79 -15.07
N ARG A 45 2.27 -1.58 -15.78
CA ARG A 45 2.48 -0.44 -16.70
C ARG A 45 2.23 0.91 -16.03
N LEU A 46 2.71 1.04 -14.79
CA LEU A 46 2.55 2.27 -14.04
C LEU A 46 3.46 3.35 -14.60
N LYS A 47 2.98 4.59 -14.55
CA LYS A 47 3.75 5.73 -15.00
C LYS A 47 4.52 6.35 -13.85
N ILE A 48 5.71 6.85 -14.14
CA ILE A 48 6.50 7.60 -13.18
C ILE A 48 5.89 9.00 -13.06
N ASP A 49 5.53 9.37 -11.83
CA ASP A 49 5.06 10.71 -11.51
C ASP A 49 6.23 11.62 -11.13
N ARG A 50 7.09 11.12 -10.28
CA ARG A 50 8.25 11.87 -9.78
C ARG A 50 9.27 10.92 -9.18
N GLN A 51 10.43 11.46 -8.84
CA GLN A 51 11.39 10.77 -7.99
C GLN A 51 11.28 11.27 -6.56
N MET A 52 11.56 10.40 -5.63
CA MET A 52 11.60 10.72 -4.20
C MET A 52 12.94 10.30 -3.63
N GLU A 53 13.45 11.10 -2.71
CA GLU A 53 14.62 10.72 -1.92
C GLU A 53 14.11 10.04 -0.64
N ILE A 54 14.52 8.80 -0.45
CA ILE A 54 14.19 8.05 0.75
C ILE A 54 15.42 7.87 1.63
N THR A 55 15.21 7.72 2.92
CA THR A 55 16.24 7.40 3.87
C THR A 55 16.06 5.97 4.34
N LEU A 56 17.09 5.16 4.12
CA LEU A 56 17.10 3.76 4.54
C LEU A 56 17.40 3.64 6.04
N ALA A 57 17.16 2.44 6.59
CA ALA A 57 17.36 2.19 8.01
C ALA A 57 18.80 2.43 8.48
N ASP A 58 19.78 2.28 7.58
CA ASP A 58 21.19 2.53 7.88
C ASP A 58 21.61 4.00 7.71
N GLY A 59 20.65 4.88 7.42
CA GLY A 59 20.89 6.31 7.24
C GLY A 59 21.26 6.73 5.83
N ARG A 60 21.50 5.79 4.91
CA ARG A 60 21.80 6.13 3.53
C ARG A 60 20.57 6.68 2.85
N THR A 61 20.76 7.57 1.88
CA THR A 61 19.69 8.09 1.05
C THR A 61 19.74 7.47 -0.35
N GLN A 62 18.58 7.37 -0.97
CA GLN A 62 18.44 6.76 -2.29
C GLN A 62 17.30 7.45 -3.02
N LEU A 63 17.48 7.71 -4.33
CA LEU A 63 16.39 8.16 -5.19
C LEU A 63 15.62 6.96 -5.69
N VAL A 64 14.30 7.04 -5.59
CA VAL A 64 13.40 6.01 -6.10
C VAL A 64 12.30 6.65 -6.94
N ASP A 65 11.78 5.90 -7.91
CA ASP A 65 10.63 6.35 -8.69
C ASP A 65 9.36 6.23 -7.86
N TYR A 66 8.52 7.26 -7.93
CA TYR A 66 7.18 7.22 -7.41
C TYR A 66 6.23 7.08 -8.58
N VAL A 67 5.49 5.99 -8.61
CA VAL A 67 4.70 5.56 -9.77
C VAL A 67 3.23 5.42 -9.41
N GLY A 68 2.36 5.44 -10.40
CA GLY A 68 0.94 5.24 -10.18
C GLY A 68 0.13 5.48 -11.44
N PRO A 69 -1.20 5.55 -11.25
CA PRO A 69 -1.95 5.32 -10.01
C PRO A 69 -2.18 3.82 -9.75
N VAL A 70 -2.09 3.40 -8.51
CA VAL A 70 -2.31 2.02 -8.10
C VAL A 70 -3.62 1.90 -7.33
N ARG A 71 -4.39 0.87 -7.66
CA ARG A 71 -5.54 0.45 -6.85
C ARG A 71 -5.13 -0.76 -6.05
N VAL A 72 -5.22 -0.65 -4.74
CA VAL A 72 -4.95 -1.73 -3.80
C VAL A 72 -6.27 -2.28 -3.28
N GLU A 73 -6.39 -3.60 -3.18
CA GLU A 73 -7.59 -4.23 -2.65
C GLU A 73 -7.22 -5.31 -1.64
N VAL A 74 -7.90 -5.26 -0.50
CA VAL A 74 -7.86 -6.31 0.53
C VAL A 74 -9.20 -6.33 1.27
N PHE A 75 -9.72 -7.51 1.56
CA PHE A 75 -11.01 -7.68 2.27
C PHE A 75 -12.19 -6.97 1.59
N GLY A 76 -12.16 -6.84 0.26
CA GLY A 76 -13.16 -6.08 -0.47
C GLY A 76 -13.06 -4.57 -0.34
N ARG A 77 -12.04 -4.07 0.37
CA ARG A 77 -11.76 -2.64 0.56
C ARG A 77 -10.67 -2.20 -0.39
N THR A 78 -10.75 -0.97 -0.85
CA THR A 78 -9.81 -0.45 -1.86
C THR A 78 -9.19 0.86 -1.43
N ALA A 79 -8.01 1.14 -2.00
CA ALA A 79 -7.36 2.43 -1.89
C ALA A 79 -6.73 2.78 -3.23
N PHE A 80 -6.75 4.05 -3.60
CA PHE A 80 -5.95 4.57 -4.68
C PHE A 80 -4.71 5.22 -4.09
N THR A 81 -3.55 4.88 -4.63
CA THR A 81 -2.29 5.40 -4.09
C THR A 81 -1.21 5.39 -5.17
N GLY A 82 -0.15 6.13 -4.90
CA GLY A 82 1.10 5.91 -5.60
C GLY A 82 1.92 4.83 -4.91
N ALA A 83 3.00 4.45 -5.52
CA ALA A 83 3.91 3.46 -4.95
C ALA A 83 5.36 3.87 -5.20
N MET A 84 6.22 3.62 -4.22
CA MET A 84 7.67 3.74 -4.38
C MET A 84 8.19 2.45 -4.99
N VAL A 85 9.02 2.57 -6.01
CA VAL A 85 9.68 1.42 -6.63
C VAL A 85 10.94 1.12 -5.84
N LEU A 86 10.89 0.06 -5.05
CA LEU A 86 11.95 -0.25 -4.10
C LEU A 86 11.92 -1.74 -3.74
N GLY A 87 13.10 -2.34 -3.66
CA GLY A 87 13.26 -3.69 -3.15
C GLY A 87 12.74 -4.78 -4.07
N ASN A 88 12.48 -5.94 -3.47
CA ASN A 88 12.06 -7.14 -4.20
C ASN A 88 10.77 -7.76 -3.66
N THR A 89 10.13 -7.10 -2.71
CA THR A 89 8.90 -7.55 -2.06
C THR A 89 7.91 -6.39 -2.01
N VAL A 90 6.64 -6.69 -2.19
CA VAL A 90 5.59 -5.68 -1.99
C VAL A 90 5.45 -5.40 -0.50
N LEU A 91 5.55 -4.12 -0.13
CA LEU A 91 5.34 -3.65 1.25
C LEU A 91 4.05 -2.84 1.30
N LEU A 92 3.15 -3.23 2.18
CA LEU A 92 1.92 -2.49 2.43
C LEU A 92 2.15 -1.54 3.61
N GLY A 93 2.29 -0.26 3.30
CA GLY A 93 2.59 0.76 4.29
C GLY A 93 1.36 1.43 4.89
N ALA A 94 1.60 2.45 5.70
CA ALA A 94 0.58 3.09 6.51
C ALA A 94 -0.51 3.80 5.68
N ILE A 95 -0.13 4.51 4.63
CA ILE A 95 -1.11 5.28 3.84
C ILE A 95 -2.19 4.39 3.23
N PRO A 96 -1.87 3.34 2.46
CA PRO A 96 -2.92 2.48 1.93
C PRO A 96 -3.69 1.74 3.02
N MET A 97 -3.06 1.34 4.11
CA MET A 97 -3.79 0.70 5.22
C MET A 97 -4.80 1.65 5.85
N GLN A 98 -4.41 2.90 6.06
CA GLN A 98 -5.30 3.91 6.62
C GLN A 98 -6.46 4.20 5.66
N ALA A 99 -6.19 4.31 4.37
CA ALA A 99 -7.22 4.57 3.37
C ALA A 99 -8.25 3.42 3.28
N MET A 100 -7.83 2.19 3.49
CA MET A 100 -8.71 1.03 3.49
C MET A 100 -9.37 0.78 4.86
N ASP A 101 -8.96 1.53 5.88
CA ASP A 101 -9.46 1.37 7.24
C ASP A 101 -9.27 -0.06 7.76
N VAL A 102 -8.04 -0.53 7.66
CA VAL A 102 -7.62 -1.84 8.16
C VAL A 102 -6.65 -1.66 9.31
N LEU A 103 -6.62 -2.63 10.21
CA LEU A 103 -5.80 -2.59 11.41
C LEU A 103 -4.82 -3.75 11.42
N VAL A 104 -3.67 -3.51 12.05
CA VAL A 104 -2.71 -4.58 12.34
C VAL A 104 -3.05 -5.19 13.71
N ASP A 105 -3.44 -6.44 13.71
CA ASP A 105 -3.69 -7.20 14.93
C ASP A 105 -2.36 -7.88 15.32
N LEU A 106 -1.62 -7.22 16.20
CA LEU A 106 -0.31 -7.71 16.62
C LEU A 106 -0.40 -9.02 17.39
N ARG A 107 -1.46 -9.19 18.15
CA ARG A 107 -1.63 -10.38 18.98
C ARG A 107 -1.81 -11.65 18.14
N ARG A 108 -2.56 -11.54 17.03
CA ARG A 108 -2.80 -12.65 16.12
C ARG A 108 -1.92 -12.61 14.88
N GLU A 109 -1.03 -11.62 14.80
CA GLU A 109 -0.09 -11.42 13.70
C GLU A 109 -0.79 -11.42 12.34
N ARG A 110 -1.83 -10.59 12.22
CA ARG A 110 -2.62 -10.51 10.98
C ARG A 110 -3.17 -9.11 10.75
N LEU A 111 -3.51 -8.83 9.50
CA LEU A 111 -4.26 -7.64 9.13
C LEU A 111 -5.76 -7.96 9.25
N ILE A 112 -6.54 -7.01 9.73
CA ILE A 112 -8.00 -7.15 9.84
C ILE A 112 -8.68 -5.87 9.38
N PRO A 113 -9.92 -5.97 8.85
CA PRO A 113 -10.76 -4.78 8.69
C PRO A 113 -11.01 -4.15 10.06
N ASN A 114 -11.09 -2.82 10.12
CA ASN A 114 -11.40 -2.15 11.39
C ASN A 114 -12.77 -2.64 11.90
N PRO A 115 -12.83 -3.29 13.07
CA PRO A 115 -14.08 -3.83 13.58
C PRO A 115 -15.12 -2.78 13.96
N GLU A 116 -14.70 -1.52 14.14
CA GLU A 116 -15.65 -0.41 14.35
C GLU A 116 -16.39 -0.03 13.06
N ASN A 117 -15.84 -0.39 11.90
CA ASN A 117 -16.43 -0.12 10.59
C ASN A 117 -16.46 -1.43 9.80
N PRO A 118 -17.34 -2.38 10.19
CA PRO A 118 -17.25 -3.74 9.65
C PRO A 118 -17.71 -3.89 8.21
N ASN A 119 -18.50 -2.95 7.70
CA ASN A 119 -19.11 -3.08 6.37
C ASN A 119 -18.50 -2.14 5.33
N ILE A 120 -18.10 -0.95 5.76
CA ILE A 120 -17.58 0.10 4.88
C ILE A 120 -16.40 0.77 5.58
N PRO A 121 -15.29 1.03 4.87
CA PRO A 121 -14.18 1.77 5.46
C PRO A 121 -14.62 3.13 5.97
N GLY A 122 -14.14 3.51 7.14
CA GLY A 122 -14.39 4.83 7.72
C GLY A 122 -13.17 5.72 7.61
N ALA A 123 -13.38 7.02 7.81
CA ALA A 123 -12.32 8.00 7.86
C ALA A 123 -12.68 9.09 8.86
N LEU A 124 -11.65 9.64 9.51
CA LEU A 124 -11.81 10.76 10.41
C LEU A 124 -11.50 12.07 9.67
N VAL A 125 -12.41 13.04 9.79
CA VAL A 125 -12.24 14.36 9.20
C VAL A 125 -12.26 15.37 10.33
N MET A 126 -11.11 15.57 10.96
CA MET A 126 -11.01 16.26 12.24
C MET A 126 -11.00 17.79 12.15
N GLY A 127 -10.65 18.34 11.02
CA GLY A 127 -10.55 19.80 10.86
C GLY A 127 -11.80 20.48 10.34
N VAL A 128 -12.88 19.75 10.06
CA VAL A 128 -14.09 20.30 9.46
C VAL A 128 -15.09 20.65 10.55
N ARG A 129 -15.60 21.87 10.46
CA ARG A 129 -16.67 22.33 11.35
C ARG A 129 -17.97 22.47 10.56
N ARG A 130 -19.03 22.18 11.25
CA ARG A 130 -20.37 22.25 10.67
C ARG A 130 -21.17 23.33 11.33
#